data_64051757ecec0948d26c73cba7dc71b4
#
_entry.id   64051757ecec0948d26c73cba7dc71b4
#
_cell.length_a   1.000
_cell.length_b   1.000
_cell.length_c   1.000
_cell.angle_alpha   90.00
_cell.angle_beta   90.00
_cell.angle_gamma   90.00
#
_symmetry.space_group_name_H-M   'P 1'
#
loop_
_entity.id
_entity.type
_entity.pdbx_description
1 polymer ?
#
loop_
_entity_poly.entity_id
_entity_poly.type
_entity_poly.pdbx_seq_one_letter_code
_entity_poly.pdbx_strand_id
1 'polypeptide(L)'
;MWPPKDNKQWILHCTSPEYPKGEYVYRVELMMKQIKNLFGRGAEDLDEFVQMSQISQAEADKYFIEKFRINKKHCGGIIWWNIMDCWP
;
A
#
# COMPACT_ATOMS: atom_id res chain seq x y z
N MET A 1 -17.12 4.79 -0.15
CA MET A 1 -15.76 4.73 0.41
C MET A 1 -14.75 5.69 -0.22
N TRP A 2 -15.12 6.40 -1.24
CA TRP A 2 -14.26 7.36 -1.95
C TRP A 2 -14.88 8.75 -1.98
N PRO A 3 -14.15 9.84 -1.78
CA PRO A 3 -12.71 9.90 -1.44
C PRO A 3 -12.42 9.50 0.03
N PRO A 4 -11.17 9.11 0.36
CA PRO A 4 -10.81 8.64 1.71
C PRO A 4 -11.09 9.64 2.82
N LYS A 5 -10.86 10.93 2.59
CA LYS A 5 -11.01 12.01 3.56
C LYS A 5 -12.44 12.16 4.14
N ASP A 6 -13.45 11.75 3.37
CA ASP A 6 -14.85 11.94 3.74
C ASP A 6 -15.50 10.67 4.29
N ASN A 7 -14.71 9.61 4.54
CA ASN A 7 -15.25 8.31 4.87
C ASN A 7 -14.81 7.79 6.24
N LYS A 8 -15.79 7.54 7.12
CA LYS A 8 -15.58 7.05 8.49
C LYS A 8 -14.83 5.70 8.55
N GLN A 9 -14.94 4.85 7.53
CA GLN A 9 -14.26 3.56 7.50
C GLN A 9 -12.72 3.72 7.44
N TRP A 10 -12.23 4.69 6.67
CA TRP A 10 -10.81 5.01 6.64
C TRP A 10 -10.30 5.52 7.99
N ILE A 11 -11.14 6.29 8.71
CA ILE A 11 -10.83 6.75 10.07
C ILE A 11 -10.78 5.57 11.02
N LEU A 12 -11.80 4.69 10.96
CA LEU A 12 -11.91 3.52 11.83
C LEU A 12 -10.70 2.58 11.70
N HIS A 13 -10.20 2.39 10.48
CA HIS A 13 -9.04 1.55 10.22
C HIS A 13 -7.70 2.29 10.39
N CYS A 14 -7.72 3.50 10.97
CA CYS A 14 -6.52 4.31 11.24
C CYS A 14 -5.69 4.64 9.99
N THR A 15 -6.33 4.70 8.83
CA THR A 15 -5.68 4.99 7.54
C THR A 15 -6.11 6.33 6.93
N SER A 16 -6.96 7.10 7.61
CA SER A 16 -7.42 8.40 7.12
C SER A 16 -6.33 9.47 7.25
N PRO A 17 -6.05 10.23 6.17
CA PRO A 17 -5.12 11.35 6.21
C PRO A 17 -5.60 12.50 7.10
N GLU A 18 -6.89 12.55 7.44
CA GLU A 18 -7.47 13.60 8.31
C GLU A 18 -7.39 13.30 9.81
N TYR A 19 -6.95 12.11 10.19
CA TYR A 19 -6.81 11.74 11.60
C TYR A 19 -5.36 11.93 12.06
N PRO A 20 -4.98 13.11 12.59
CA PRO A 20 -3.57 13.49 12.82
C PRO A 20 -2.92 12.76 14.00
N LYS A 21 -3.57 11.77 14.62
CA LYS A 21 -3.12 11.11 15.84
C LYS A 21 -2.75 9.64 15.69
N GLY A 22 -2.79 9.07 14.48
CA GLY A 22 -2.43 7.66 14.24
C GLY A 22 -1.02 7.52 13.67
N GLU A 23 -0.27 6.53 14.13
CA GLU A 23 1.06 6.18 13.58
C GLU A 23 1.03 5.85 12.07
N TYR A 24 -0.17 5.62 11.51
CA TYR A 24 -0.35 5.08 10.16
C TYR A 24 -1.05 6.03 9.18
N VAL A 25 -1.25 7.28 9.57
CA VAL A 25 -1.90 8.32 8.74
C VAL A 25 -1.24 8.49 7.37
N TYR A 26 0.07 8.32 7.30
CA TYR A 26 0.85 8.48 6.06
C TYR A 26 0.62 7.37 5.02
N ARG A 27 -0.03 6.26 5.39
CA ARG A 27 -0.16 5.08 4.50
C ARG A 27 -0.96 5.36 3.24
N VAL A 28 -2.10 6.05 3.36
CA VAL A 28 -2.92 6.39 2.19
C VAL A 28 -2.18 7.33 1.25
N GLU A 29 -1.52 8.35 1.80
CA GLU A 29 -0.70 9.27 0.99
C GLU A 29 0.46 8.55 0.31
N LEU A 30 1.10 7.62 1.02
CA LEU A 30 2.18 6.80 0.47
C LEU A 30 1.67 5.94 -0.69
N MET A 31 0.54 5.25 -0.53
CA MET A 31 -0.07 4.44 -1.59
C MET A 31 -0.45 5.28 -2.79
N MET A 32 -1.06 6.45 -2.59
CA MET A 32 -1.39 7.39 -3.67
C MET A 32 -0.14 7.87 -4.42
N LYS A 33 0.94 8.16 -3.69
CA LYS A 33 2.22 8.54 -4.29
C LYS A 33 2.84 7.40 -5.09
N GLN A 34 2.80 6.18 -4.58
CA GLN A 34 3.29 4.99 -5.29
C GLN A 34 2.52 4.75 -6.58
N ILE A 35 1.18 4.82 -6.52
CA ILE A 35 0.31 4.73 -7.70
C ILE A 35 0.69 5.79 -8.74
N LYS A 36 0.80 7.05 -8.32
CA LYS A 36 1.15 8.15 -9.22
C LYS A 36 2.53 7.96 -9.86
N ASN A 37 3.50 7.45 -9.10
CA ASN A 37 4.84 7.18 -9.62
C ASN A 37 4.86 6.04 -10.64
N LEU A 38 4.08 4.98 -10.39
CA LEU A 38 4.06 3.80 -11.26
C LEU A 38 3.22 4.02 -12.52
N PHE A 39 2.05 4.65 -12.40
CA PHE A 39 1.09 4.81 -13.50
C PHE A 39 1.12 6.19 -14.16
N GLY A 40 1.86 7.16 -13.60
CA GLY A 40 1.90 8.54 -14.09
C GLY A 40 0.68 9.38 -13.75
N ARG A 41 -0.34 8.79 -13.10
CA ARG A 41 -1.59 9.46 -12.67
C ARG A 41 -2.12 8.88 -11.37
N GLY A 42 -3.03 9.60 -10.71
CA GLY A 42 -3.78 9.09 -9.58
C GLY A 42 -4.98 8.23 -9.98
N ALA A 43 -5.60 7.57 -9.02
CA ALA A 43 -6.86 6.86 -9.19
C ALA A 43 -8.06 7.83 -9.16
N GLU A 44 -9.06 7.58 -9.98
CA GLU A 44 -10.27 8.41 -10.06
C GLU A 44 -11.38 7.93 -9.13
N ASP A 45 -11.44 6.62 -8.87
CA ASP A 45 -12.41 6.00 -7.98
C ASP A 45 -11.78 4.93 -7.08
N LEU A 46 -12.58 4.31 -6.22
CA LEU A 46 -12.13 3.30 -5.28
C LEU A 46 -11.65 2.02 -5.98
N ASP A 47 -12.38 1.56 -6.98
CA ASP A 47 -12.05 0.30 -7.67
C ASP A 47 -10.72 0.43 -8.40
N GLU A 48 -10.51 1.55 -9.09
CA GLU A 48 -9.24 1.87 -9.71
C GLU A 48 -8.10 2.00 -8.69
N PHE A 49 -8.38 2.66 -7.55
CA PHE A 49 -7.39 2.76 -6.47
C PHE A 49 -6.99 1.39 -5.93
N VAL A 50 -7.94 0.50 -5.70
CA VAL A 50 -7.68 -0.87 -5.22
C VAL A 50 -6.82 -1.62 -6.23
N GLN A 51 -7.20 -1.63 -7.50
CA GLN A 51 -6.44 -2.31 -8.55
C GLN A 51 -5.01 -1.76 -8.68
N MET A 52 -4.86 -0.46 -8.76
CA MET A 52 -3.54 0.19 -8.89
C MET A 52 -2.66 -0.07 -7.66
N SER A 53 -3.24 -0.04 -6.45
CA SER A 53 -2.48 -0.32 -5.21
C SER A 53 -2.02 -1.77 -5.15
N GLN A 54 -2.87 -2.72 -5.53
CA GLN A 54 -2.50 -4.14 -5.60
C GLN A 54 -1.40 -4.41 -6.64
N ILE A 55 -1.47 -3.79 -7.81
CA ILE A 55 -0.41 -3.90 -8.82
C ILE A 55 0.89 -3.28 -8.31
N SER A 56 0.82 -2.11 -7.67
CA SER A 56 2.00 -1.46 -7.08
C SER A 56 2.65 -2.34 -6.01
N GLN A 57 1.86 -3.00 -5.18
CA GLN A 57 2.35 -3.95 -4.18
C GLN A 57 3.01 -5.16 -4.86
N ALA A 58 2.35 -5.77 -5.84
CA ALA A 58 2.87 -6.94 -6.55
C ALA A 58 4.23 -6.64 -7.22
N GLU A 59 4.38 -5.48 -7.85
CA GLU A 59 5.66 -5.06 -8.45
C GLU A 59 6.75 -4.84 -7.40
N ALA A 60 6.41 -4.25 -6.25
CA ALA A 60 7.35 -4.09 -5.14
C ALA A 60 7.78 -5.44 -4.56
N ASP A 61 6.85 -6.35 -4.34
CA ASP A 61 7.10 -7.69 -3.82
C ASP A 61 7.99 -8.49 -4.78
N LYS A 62 7.69 -8.45 -6.07
CA LYS A 62 8.52 -9.04 -7.12
C LYS A 62 9.95 -8.50 -7.08
N TYR A 63 10.12 -7.18 -7.03
CA TYR A 63 11.43 -6.55 -6.94
C TYR A 63 12.22 -7.02 -5.73
N PHE A 64 11.60 -7.08 -4.55
CA PHE A 64 12.26 -7.54 -3.32
C PHE A 64 12.68 -9.01 -3.43
N ILE A 65 11.79 -9.89 -3.90
CA ILE A 65 12.10 -11.32 -4.09
C ILE A 65 13.29 -11.48 -5.03
N GLU A 66 13.29 -10.81 -6.16
CA GLU A 66 14.39 -10.88 -7.14
C GLU A 66 15.71 -10.37 -6.56
N LYS A 67 15.68 -9.24 -5.84
CA LYS A 67 16.89 -8.71 -5.16
C LYS A 67 17.44 -9.63 -4.10
N PHE A 68 16.59 -10.24 -3.28
CA PHE A 68 17.03 -11.21 -2.29
C PHE A 68 17.60 -12.48 -2.93
N ARG A 69 17.03 -12.96 -4.02
CA ARG A 69 17.55 -14.10 -4.78
C ARG A 69 18.92 -13.82 -5.41
N ILE A 70 19.11 -12.63 -5.96
CA ILE A 70 20.42 -12.22 -6.50
C ILE A 70 21.46 -12.17 -5.39
N ASN A 71 21.09 -11.70 -4.20
CA ASN A 71 21.99 -11.56 -3.04
C ASN A 71 21.95 -12.76 -2.08
N LYS A 72 21.56 -13.93 -2.54
CA LYS A 72 21.37 -15.13 -1.69
C LYS A 72 22.57 -15.54 -0.84
N LYS A 73 23.78 -15.10 -1.20
CA LYS A 73 24.99 -15.36 -0.40
C LYS A 73 25.05 -14.51 0.87
N HIS A 74 24.32 -13.40 0.92
CA HIS A 74 24.30 -12.47 2.03
C HIS A 74 22.93 -12.40 2.73
N CYS A 75 21.87 -12.90 2.06
CA CYS A 75 20.51 -12.86 2.55
C CYS A 75 19.92 -14.26 2.57
N GLY A 76 19.57 -14.77 3.77
CA GLY A 76 19.02 -16.11 3.96
C GLY A 76 17.54 -16.25 3.58
N GLY A 77 16.80 -15.14 3.45
CA GLY A 77 15.39 -15.16 3.12
C GLY A 77 14.73 -13.81 3.33
N ILE A 78 13.42 -13.77 3.09
CA ILE A 78 12.57 -12.61 3.29
C ILE A 78 11.31 -13.03 4.06
N ILE A 79 10.88 -12.23 5.01
CA ILE A 79 9.67 -12.47 5.80
C ILE A 79 8.66 -11.38 5.43
N TRP A 80 7.44 -11.81 5.03
CA TRP A 80 6.35 -10.93 4.72
C TRP A 80 5.53 -10.58 5.95
N TRP A 81 5.25 -9.34 6.13
CA TRP A 81 4.30 -8.84 7.10
C TRP A 81 3.17 -8.13 6.37
N ASN A 82 1.99 -8.70 6.35
CA ASN A 82 1.52 -10.03 6.73
C ASN A 82 0.66 -10.58 5.58
N ILE A 83 0.33 -11.87 5.62
CA ILE A 83 -0.39 -12.54 4.52
C ILE A 83 -1.90 -12.35 4.62
N MET A 84 -2.43 -12.17 5.83
CA MET A 84 -3.87 -12.07 6.05
C MET A 84 -4.26 -10.74 6.65
N ASP A 85 -5.33 -10.16 6.13
CA ASP A 85 -5.95 -9.00 6.73
C ASP A 85 -6.71 -9.37 8.02
N CYS A 86 -6.70 -8.47 8.99
CA CYS A 86 -7.48 -8.62 10.21
C CYS A 86 -8.92 -8.08 10.07
N TRP A 87 -9.25 -7.52 8.91
CA TRP A 87 -10.55 -6.96 8.61
C TRP A 87 -11.14 -7.61 7.36
N PRO A 88 -12.45 -7.87 7.34
CA PRO A 88 -13.12 -8.40 6.16
C PRO A 88 -13.19 -7.38 5.01
#